data_faa25764fd0f096442d46e0fbe50eb6d
#
_entry.id   faa25764fd0f096442d46e0fbe50eb6d
#
_cell.length_a   1.000
_cell.length_b   1.000
_cell.length_c   1.000
_cell.angle_alpha   90.00
_cell.angle_beta   90.00
_cell.angle_gamma   90.00
#
_symmetry.space_group_name_H-M   'P 1'
#
loop_
_entity.id
_entity.type
_entity.pdbx_description
1 polymer ?
#
loop_
_entity_poly.entity_id
_entity_poly.type
_entity_poly.pdbx_seq_one_letter_code
_entity_poly.pdbx_strand_id
1 'polypeptide(L)'
;MKKSLKALMLGCALGVLPTLAMAQEIAVIVKTTNSNYWQNVRKGAEAAIAGQSKYKMTFEGPASESAVADEVNMVDAAINRKVAGIILAPSDPSALVPAVKQAYDSGIPVVIIDSELSKAAAGDYQSFFSTDNCAAGKMAAQEMISLVGKQGKIAVMSYVPGVGSEIGRVGCFEKYIKSNSSLSIVGPYYSQSQMATALNQTTDVLAANPDLKGIFGANEPTVVGMARAIKQAGKSGQIVAIGFDGNEDEQNFIKDGTLDAIFVQGSYQMGDCLLYTSPSPR
;
A
#
# COMPACT_ATOMS: atom_id res chain seq x y z
N MET A 1 -73.19 14.65 -53.46
CA MET A 1 -71.70 14.70 -53.51
C MET A 1 -71.20 14.76 -52.12
N LYS A 2 -70.74 13.61 -51.50
CA LYS A 2 -70.18 13.54 -50.16
C LYS A 2 -68.69 13.27 -50.26
N LYS A 3 -67.84 14.22 -49.88
CA LYS A 3 -66.36 14.05 -49.83
C LYS A 3 -66.03 13.56 -48.42
N SER A 4 -65.51 12.33 -48.31
CA SER A 4 -65.01 11.74 -47.11
C SER A 4 -63.54 12.17 -46.88
N LEU A 5 -63.29 12.86 -45.76
CA LEU A 5 -61.97 13.28 -45.31
C LEU A 5 -61.34 12.12 -44.50
N LYS A 6 -60.30 11.45 -45.04
CA LYS A 6 -59.53 10.43 -44.31
C LYS A 6 -58.47 11.15 -43.51
N ALA A 7 -58.64 11.16 -42.18
CA ALA A 7 -57.57 11.60 -41.26
C ALA A 7 -56.49 10.55 -41.17
N LEU A 8 -55.26 10.92 -41.53
CA LEU A 8 -54.06 10.11 -41.38
C LEU A 8 -53.49 10.33 -39.99
N MET A 9 -53.67 9.38 -39.08
CA MET A 9 -53.01 9.39 -37.77
C MET A 9 -51.55 8.94 -37.97
N LEU A 10 -50.61 9.88 -37.86
CA LEU A 10 -49.17 9.61 -37.82
C LEU A 10 -48.79 9.28 -36.39
N GLY A 11 -48.69 7.99 -36.05
CA GLY A 11 -48.24 7.53 -34.75
C GLY A 11 -46.73 7.78 -34.59
N CYS A 12 -46.34 8.74 -33.75
CA CYS A 12 -44.97 8.89 -33.27
C CYS A 12 -44.63 7.72 -32.31
N ALA A 13 -44.01 6.68 -32.82
CA ALA A 13 -43.34 5.68 -31.98
C ALA A 13 -42.07 6.33 -31.42
N LEU A 14 -42.15 6.84 -30.19
CA LEU A 14 -40.97 7.19 -29.40
C LEU A 14 -40.18 5.89 -29.14
N GLY A 15 -39.15 5.61 -29.95
CA GLY A 15 -38.20 4.56 -29.75
C GLY A 15 -37.38 4.89 -28.48
N VAL A 16 -37.68 4.22 -27.39
CA VAL A 16 -36.79 4.20 -26.21
C VAL A 16 -35.51 3.45 -26.63
N LEU A 17 -34.51 4.20 -27.07
CA LEU A 17 -33.17 3.65 -27.26
C LEU A 17 -32.67 3.15 -25.88
N PRO A 18 -32.28 1.89 -25.74
CA PRO A 18 -31.66 1.43 -24.54
C PRO A 18 -30.37 2.23 -24.36
N THR A 19 -30.32 3.09 -23.36
CA THR A 19 -29.06 3.67 -22.90
C THR A 19 -28.19 2.52 -22.42
N LEU A 20 -27.19 2.13 -23.18
CA LEU A 20 -26.14 1.23 -22.71
C LEU A 20 -25.51 1.90 -21.50
N ALA A 21 -25.88 1.44 -20.31
CA ALA A 21 -25.27 1.90 -19.09
C ALA A 21 -23.79 1.53 -19.16
N MET A 22 -22.93 2.51 -19.38
CA MET A 22 -21.48 2.28 -19.32
C MET A 22 -21.11 1.87 -17.89
N ALA A 23 -20.24 0.85 -17.77
CA ALA A 23 -19.76 0.43 -16.47
C ALA A 23 -19.10 1.61 -15.74
N GLN A 24 -19.49 1.80 -14.48
CA GLN A 24 -18.96 2.85 -13.63
C GLN A 24 -17.51 2.51 -13.23
N GLU A 25 -16.62 3.49 -13.30
CA GLU A 25 -15.21 3.30 -12.96
C GLU A 25 -14.99 3.40 -11.47
N ILE A 26 -14.22 2.46 -10.90
CA ILE A 26 -13.61 2.55 -9.57
C ILE A 26 -12.10 2.72 -9.80
N ALA A 27 -11.54 3.82 -9.33
CA ALA A 27 -10.11 4.08 -9.42
C ALA A 27 -9.40 3.55 -8.17
N VAL A 28 -8.48 2.60 -8.35
CA VAL A 28 -7.59 2.09 -7.31
C VAL A 28 -6.21 2.73 -7.52
N ILE A 29 -5.87 3.66 -6.65
CA ILE A 29 -4.62 4.44 -6.72
C ILE A 29 -3.75 4.00 -5.55
N VAL A 30 -2.60 3.40 -5.87
CA VAL A 30 -1.65 2.85 -4.91
C VAL A 30 -0.30 3.56 -5.03
N LYS A 31 0.58 3.40 -4.02
CA LYS A 31 1.86 4.12 -3.95
C LYS A 31 2.82 3.79 -5.10
N THR A 32 2.71 2.60 -5.68
CA THR A 32 3.43 2.15 -6.89
C THR A 32 2.82 0.84 -7.36
N THR A 33 3.06 0.47 -8.61
CA THR A 33 2.64 -0.83 -9.15
C THR A 33 3.77 -1.86 -9.24
N ASN A 34 4.98 -1.51 -8.76
CA ASN A 34 6.23 -2.25 -9.03
C ASN A 34 6.56 -3.36 -8.01
N SER A 35 5.75 -3.58 -6.96
CA SER A 35 6.00 -4.63 -5.96
C SER A 35 4.93 -5.72 -5.97
N ASN A 36 5.29 -6.90 -5.48
CA ASN A 36 4.35 -8.01 -5.33
C ASN A 36 3.26 -7.69 -4.29
N TYR A 37 3.58 -6.89 -3.28
CA TYR A 37 2.60 -6.38 -2.31
C TYR A 37 1.43 -5.69 -3.00
N TRP A 38 1.72 -4.71 -3.87
CA TRP A 38 0.68 -3.97 -4.59
C TRP A 38 -0.02 -4.83 -5.65
N GLN A 39 0.69 -5.77 -6.28
CA GLN A 39 0.06 -6.73 -7.20
C GLN A 39 -0.89 -7.70 -6.48
N ASN A 40 -0.66 -8.03 -5.21
CA ASN A 40 -1.59 -8.81 -4.40
C ASN A 40 -2.82 -7.98 -4.00
N VAL A 41 -2.66 -6.70 -3.66
CA VAL A 41 -3.78 -5.76 -3.47
C VAL A 41 -4.63 -5.69 -4.74
N ARG A 42 -4.00 -5.58 -5.92
CA ARG A 42 -4.68 -5.60 -7.21
C ARG A 42 -5.51 -6.86 -7.41
N LYS A 43 -4.94 -8.05 -7.16
CA LYS A 43 -5.65 -9.33 -7.29
C LYS A 43 -6.87 -9.40 -6.37
N GLY A 44 -6.77 -8.90 -5.14
CA GLY A 44 -7.90 -8.79 -4.22
C GLY A 44 -8.99 -7.87 -4.77
N ALA A 45 -8.62 -6.68 -5.24
CA ALA A 45 -9.56 -5.73 -5.83
C ALA A 45 -10.24 -6.27 -7.11
N GLU A 46 -9.50 -6.95 -7.98
CA GLU A 46 -10.04 -7.63 -9.16
C GLU A 46 -11.03 -8.73 -8.78
N ALA A 47 -10.72 -9.52 -7.74
CA ALA A 47 -11.62 -10.55 -7.25
C ALA A 47 -12.92 -9.96 -6.69
N ALA A 48 -12.82 -8.85 -5.96
CA ALA A 48 -13.97 -8.16 -5.38
C ALA A 48 -14.98 -7.67 -6.45
N ILE A 49 -14.50 -7.18 -7.60
CA ILE A 49 -15.39 -6.74 -8.69
C ILE A 49 -15.76 -7.85 -9.68
N ALA A 50 -15.18 -9.05 -9.54
CA ALA A 50 -15.48 -10.18 -10.43
C ALA A 50 -16.99 -10.50 -10.43
N GLY A 51 -17.59 -10.52 -11.62
CA GLY A 51 -19.04 -10.73 -11.77
C GLY A 51 -19.92 -9.48 -11.58
N GLN A 52 -19.34 -8.33 -11.26
CA GLN A 52 -20.03 -7.05 -11.08
C GLN A 52 -20.06 -6.27 -12.41
N SER A 53 -20.95 -6.60 -13.34
CA SER A 53 -21.02 -5.94 -14.66
C SER A 53 -21.26 -4.42 -14.60
N LYS A 54 -21.71 -3.91 -13.45
CA LYS A 54 -21.94 -2.49 -13.19
C LYS A 54 -20.64 -1.69 -13.07
N TYR A 55 -19.53 -2.31 -12.66
CA TYR A 55 -18.28 -1.64 -12.37
C TYR A 55 -17.13 -2.12 -13.25
N LYS A 56 -16.23 -1.21 -13.58
CA LYS A 56 -14.89 -1.50 -14.08
C LYS A 56 -13.86 -0.89 -13.13
N MET A 57 -12.67 -1.47 -13.05
CA MET A 57 -11.60 -0.98 -12.20
C MET A 57 -10.44 -0.47 -13.05
N THR A 58 -9.86 0.65 -12.65
CA THR A 58 -8.49 1.03 -13.01
C THR A 58 -7.57 0.79 -11.82
N PHE A 59 -6.34 0.35 -12.07
CA PHE A 59 -5.32 0.15 -11.05
C PHE A 59 -4.06 0.88 -11.48
N GLU A 60 -3.72 1.93 -10.78
CA GLU A 60 -2.66 2.85 -11.15
C GLU A 60 -1.86 3.29 -9.92
N GLY A 61 -0.63 3.72 -10.14
CA GLY A 61 0.25 4.26 -9.11
C GLY A 61 1.47 4.90 -9.77
N PRO A 62 2.12 5.85 -9.09
CA PRO A 62 3.32 6.51 -9.60
C PRO A 62 4.48 5.52 -9.79
N ALA A 63 5.50 5.96 -10.48
CA ALA A 63 6.70 5.17 -10.74
C ALA A 63 7.49 4.83 -9.46
N SER A 64 7.31 5.61 -8.39
CA SER A 64 7.97 5.48 -7.10
C SER A 64 7.03 5.91 -5.98
N GLU A 65 7.11 5.25 -4.82
CA GLU A 65 6.35 5.63 -3.62
C GLU A 65 6.71 7.02 -3.09
N SER A 66 7.84 7.59 -3.48
CA SER A 66 8.24 8.96 -3.14
C SER A 66 7.71 10.03 -4.12
N ALA A 67 7.04 9.64 -5.21
CA ALA A 67 6.50 10.56 -6.21
C ALA A 67 5.09 11.07 -5.81
N VAL A 68 4.99 11.72 -4.66
CA VAL A 68 3.73 12.17 -4.04
C VAL A 68 2.93 13.10 -4.95
N ALA A 69 3.59 14.00 -5.69
CA ALA A 69 2.91 14.91 -6.61
C ALA A 69 2.20 14.18 -7.75
N ASP A 70 2.80 13.09 -8.25
CA ASP A 70 2.18 12.27 -9.30
C ASP A 70 0.94 11.56 -8.77
N GLU A 71 0.97 11.09 -7.52
CA GLU A 71 -0.19 10.48 -6.88
C GLU A 71 -1.34 11.48 -6.69
N VAL A 72 -1.05 12.72 -6.25
CA VAL A 72 -2.05 13.80 -6.19
C VAL A 72 -2.68 14.02 -7.56
N ASN A 73 -1.87 14.14 -8.62
CA ASN A 73 -2.37 14.30 -9.99
C ASN A 73 -3.26 13.13 -10.45
N MET A 74 -2.96 11.90 -10.03
CA MET A 74 -3.80 10.72 -10.32
C MET A 74 -5.17 10.82 -9.65
N VAL A 75 -5.22 11.28 -8.38
CA VAL A 75 -6.49 11.52 -7.68
C VAL A 75 -7.30 12.61 -8.39
N ASP A 76 -6.67 13.73 -8.75
CA ASP A 76 -7.34 14.80 -9.49
C ASP A 76 -7.86 14.34 -10.86
N ALA A 77 -7.09 13.50 -11.57
CA ALA A 77 -7.52 12.91 -12.82
C ALA A 77 -8.73 11.97 -12.63
N ALA A 78 -8.77 11.17 -11.56
CA ALA A 78 -9.91 10.32 -11.24
C ALA A 78 -11.18 11.17 -10.94
N ILE A 79 -11.02 12.28 -10.19
CA ILE A 79 -12.12 13.22 -9.93
C ILE A 79 -12.65 13.80 -11.25
N ASN A 80 -11.75 14.24 -12.13
CA ASN A 80 -12.13 14.81 -13.44
C ASN A 80 -12.84 13.79 -14.34
N ARG A 81 -12.48 12.50 -14.27
CA ARG A 81 -13.18 11.39 -14.93
C ARG A 81 -14.54 11.07 -14.32
N LYS A 82 -14.86 11.65 -13.16
CA LYS A 82 -16.11 11.40 -12.40
C LYS A 82 -16.29 9.92 -12.09
N VAL A 83 -15.25 9.30 -11.54
CA VAL A 83 -15.28 7.90 -11.17
C VAL A 83 -16.34 7.63 -10.08
N ALA A 84 -16.85 6.41 -10.00
CA ALA A 84 -17.86 6.01 -9.01
C ALA A 84 -17.32 5.90 -7.57
N GLY A 85 -16.00 5.76 -7.44
CA GLY A 85 -15.31 5.72 -6.16
C GLY A 85 -13.79 5.70 -6.35
N ILE A 86 -13.08 6.12 -5.32
CA ILE A 86 -11.62 6.11 -5.27
C ILE A 86 -11.19 5.25 -4.09
N ILE A 87 -10.24 4.36 -4.34
CA ILE A 87 -9.52 3.60 -3.34
C ILE A 87 -8.10 4.11 -3.38
N LEU A 88 -7.62 4.66 -2.26
CA LEU A 88 -6.36 5.38 -2.19
C LEU A 88 -5.44 4.80 -1.10
N ALA A 89 -4.22 4.45 -1.48
CA ALA A 89 -3.14 4.17 -0.54
C ALA A 89 -2.18 5.36 -0.49
N PRO A 90 -2.36 6.33 0.42
CA PRO A 90 -1.63 7.60 0.35
C PRO A 90 -0.13 7.43 0.64
N SER A 91 0.71 8.00 -0.21
CA SER A 91 2.17 8.06 -0.04
C SER A 91 2.60 9.12 0.98
N ASP A 92 1.75 10.11 1.25
CA ASP A 92 1.99 11.14 2.27
C ASP A 92 0.70 11.45 3.04
N PRO A 93 0.74 11.47 4.37
CA PRO A 93 -0.47 11.65 5.19
C PRO A 93 -1.09 13.04 5.09
N SER A 94 -0.36 14.04 4.63
CA SER A 94 -0.81 15.44 4.58
C SER A 94 -1.03 15.95 3.15
N ALA A 95 -0.16 15.59 2.23
CA ALA A 95 -0.19 16.08 0.85
C ALA A 95 -1.44 15.62 0.08
N LEU A 96 -1.98 14.44 0.42
CA LEU A 96 -3.19 13.89 -0.23
C LEU A 96 -4.50 14.44 0.36
N VAL A 97 -4.46 15.14 1.52
CA VAL A 97 -5.68 15.66 2.19
C VAL A 97 -6.51 16.58 1.28
N PRO A 98 -5.92 17.57 0.58
CA PRO A 98 -6.70 18.45 -0.30
C PRO A 98 -7.41 17.70 -1.43
N ALA A 99 -6.74 16.71 -2.05
CA ALA A 99 -7.31 15.92 -3.14
C ALA A 99 -8.44 15.00 -2.64
N VAL A 100 -8.29 14.40 -1.45
CA VAL A 100 -9.35 13.58 -0.82
C VAL A 100 -10.56 14.45 -0.47
N LYS A 101 -10.32 15.65 0.08
CA LYS A 101 -11.41 16.61 0.33
C LYS A 101 -12.12 17.02 -0.95
N GLN A 102 -11.40 17.28 -2.03
CA GLN A 102 -11.99 17.62 -3.32
C GLN A 102 -12.84 16.48 -3.89
N ALA A 103 -12.41 15.22 -3.74
CA ALA A 103 -13.21 14.05 -4.11
C ALA A 103 -14.51 14.01 -3.28
N TYR A 104 -14.43 14.18 -1.96
CA TYR A 104 -15.59 14.25 -1.06
C TYR A 104 -16.57 15.35 -1.45
N ASP A 105 -16.08 16.58 -1.67
CA ASP A 105 -16.91 17.73 -2.08
C ASP A 105 -17.55 17.51 -3.46
N SER A 106 -16.93 16.67 -4.31
CA SER A 106 -17.47 16.25 -5.62
C SER A 106 -18.45 15.09 -5.55
N GLY A 107 -18.75 14.58 -4.34
CA GLY A 107 -19.66 13.45 -4.11
C GLY A 107 -19.06 12.09 -4.50
N ILE A 108 -17.72 11.99 -4.64
CA ILE A 108 -17.03 10.75 -4.95
C ILE A 108 -16.57 10.11 -3.62
N PRO A 109 -17.08 8.92 -3.26
CA PRO A 109 -16.65 8.23 -2.07
C PRO A 109 -15.18 7.81 -2.17
N VAL A 110 -14.42 8.00 -1.08
CA VAL A 110 -13.02 7.60 -0.97
C VAL A 110 -12.89 6.56 0.15
N VAL A 111 -12.15 5.50 -0.13
CA VAL A 111 -11.70 4.51 0.85
C VAL A 111 -10.19 4.59 0.94
N ILE A 112 -9.68 4.74 2.14
CA ILE A 112 -8.24 4.78 2.40
C ILE A 112 -7.75 3.38 2.77
N ILE A 113 -6.61 2.97 2.20
CA ILE A 113 -5.97 1.69 2.48
C ILE A 113 -4.50 1.86 2.85
N ASP A 114 -3.92 0.85 3.49
CA ASP A 114 -2.50 0.69 3.82
C ASP A 114 -1.93 1.77 4.75
N SER A 115 -2.01 3.03 4.39
CA SER A 115 -1.42 4.14 5.14
C SER A 115 -2.45 5.18 5.55
N GLU A 116 -2.34 5.66 6.77
CA GLU A 116 -3.25 6.63 7.37
C GLU A 116 -3.04 8.02 6.78
N LEU A 117 -4.14 8.73 6.55
CA LEU A 117 -4.12 10.18 6.32
C LEU A 117 -4.08 10.93 7.66
N SER A 118 -3.62 12.17 7.62
CA SER A 118 -3.65 13.04 8.80
C SER A 118 -5.10 13.27 9.27
N LYS A 119 -5.26 13.59 10.55
CA LYS A 119 -6.58 13.88 11.15
C LYS A 119 -7.32 15.03 10.46
N ALA A 120 -6.64 15.86 9.68
CA ALA A 120 -7.25 16.92 8.89
C ALA A 120 -8.22 16.38 7.82
N ALA A 121 -8.08 15.13 7.38
CA ALA A 121 -8.98 14.45 6.46
C ALA A 121 -10.10 13.68 7.16
N ALA A 122 -10.22 13.76 8.48
CA ALA A 122 -11.23 13.02 9.23
C ALA A 122 -12.65 13.46 8.81
N GLY A 123 -13.43 12.51 8.27
CA GLY A 123 -14.77 12.75 7.73
C GLY A 123 -14.82 12.94 6.21
N ASP A 124 -13.71 13.11 5.53
CA ASP A 124 -13.65 13.27 4.08
C ASP A 124 -13.48 11.92 3.33
N TYR A 125 -13.41 10.81 4.04
CA TYR A 125 -13.37 9.46 3.48
C TYR A 125 -14.28 8.50 4.25
N GLN A 126 -14.69 7.40 3.61
CA GLN A 126 -15.71 6.49 4.13
C GLN A 126 -15.15 5.52 5.19
N SER A 127 -13.93 5.01 4.95
CA SER A 127 -13.30 4.00 5.81
C SER A 127 -11.79 3.92 5.57
N PHE A 128 -11.10 3.34 6.55
CA PHE A 128 -9.66 3.08 6.49
C PHE A 128 -9.39 1.61 6.83
N PHE A 129 -8.67 0.92 5.95
CA PHE A 129 -8.23 -0.46 6.12
C PHE A 129 -6.72 -0.56 6.06
N SER A 130 -6.11 -1.05 7.10
CA SER A 130 -4.66 -1.17 7.19
C SER A 130 -4.26 -2.30 8.14
N THR A 131 -3.01 -2.70 8.04
CA THR A 131 -2.31 -3.39 9.11
C THR A 131 -2.20 -2.45 10.32
N ASP A 132 -2.36 -2.95 11.54
CA ASP A 132 -1.91 -2.23 12.73
C ASP A 132 -0.38 -2.17 12.72
N ASN A 133 0.14 -1.13 12.07
CA ASN A 133 1.56 -0.96 11.83
C ASN A 133 2.35 -0.80 13.14
N CYS A 134 1.74 -0.19 14.17
CA CYS A 134 2.40 -0.06 15.46
C CYS A 134 2.49 -1.41 16.19
N ALA A 135 1.42 -2.22 16.18
CA ALA A 135 1.45 -3.55 16.76
C ALA A 135 2.46 -4.45 16.01
N ALA A 136 2.46 -4.41 14.67
CA ALA A 136 3.39 -5.17 13.85
C ALA A 136 4.86 -4.77 14.09
N GLY A 137 5.15 -3.47 14.18
CA GLY A 137 6.48 -2.98 14.54
C GLY A 137 6.94 -3.43 15.93
N LYS A 138 6.04 -3.42 16.91
CA LYS A 138 6.33 -3.97 18.25
C LYS A 138 6.62 -5.47 18.23
N MET A 139 5.83 -6.24 17.47
CA MET A 139 6.06 -7.69 17.31
C MET A 139 7.42 -7.97 16.68
N ALA A 140 7.80 -7.24 15.64
CA ALA A 140 9.12 -7.35 15.01
C ALA A 140 10.26 -6.99 15.99
N ALA A 141 10.06 -5.98 16.84
CA ALA A 141 11.03 -5.62 17.88
C ALA A 141 11.15 -6.68 18.99
N GLN A 142 10.03 -7.31 19.37
CA GLN A 142 10.03 -8.42 20.33
C GLN A 142 10.82 -9.61 19.77
N GLU A 143 10.58 -9.96 18.52
CA GLU A 143 11.30 -11.04 17.85
C GLU A 143 12.79 -10.72 17.70
N MET A 144 13.14 -9.47 17.31
CA MET A 144 14.54 -9.02 17.26
C MET A 144 15.24 -9.21 18.60
N ILE A 145 14.61 -8.79 19.72
CA ILE A 145 15.17 -8.96 21.07
C ILE A 145 15.27 -10.45 21.45
N SER A 146 14.28 -11.25 21.07
CA SER A 146 14.28 -12.70 21.33
C SER A 146 15.46 -13.40 20.67
N LEU A 147 15.74 -13.07 19.41
CA LEU A 147 16.78 -13.73 18.62
C LEU A 147 18.19 -13.16 18.89
N VAL A 148 18.32 -11.84 19.00
CA VAL A 148 19.62 -11.15 19.20
C VAL A 148 20.05 -11.11 20.66
N GLY A 149 19.08 -11.11 21.58
CA GLY A 149 19.28 -10.76 22.97
C GLY A 149 19.15 -9.24 23.22
N LYS A 150 19.41 -8.83 24.47
CA LYS A 150 19.16 -7.44 24.92
C LYS A 150 20.32 -6.48 24.70
N GLN A 151 21.44 -6.91 24.13
CA GLN A 151 22.66 -6.10 24.00
C GLN A 151 23.32 -6.32 22.64
N GLY A 152 23.86 -5.26 22.07
CA GLY A 152 24.58 -5.27 20.80
C GLY A 152 24.08 -4.20 19.84
N LYS A 153 24.39 -4.34 18.58
CA LYS A 153 24.08 -3.40 17.53
C LYS A 153 23.12 -4.04 16.54
N ILE A 154 22.06 -3.32 16.19
CA ILE A 154 21.12 -3.69 15.15
C ILE A 154 20.95 -2.54 14.15
N ALA A 155 20.60 -2.86 12.90
CA ALA A 155 20.30 -1.85 11.89
C ALA A 155 18.82 -1.86 11.51
N VAL A 156 18.31 -0.69 11.09
CA VAL A 156 16.96 -0.52 10.57
C VAL A 156 17.05 -0.03 9.13
N MET A 157 16.53 -0.84 8.21
CA MET A 157 16.37 -0.52 6.79
C MET A 157 14.90 -0.14 6.56
N SER A 158 14.63 1.13 6.44
CA SER A 158 13.31 1.71 6.21
C SER A 158 13.07 2.01 4.73
N TYR A 159 11.92 2.57 4.39
CA TYR A 159 11.55 2.78 2.98
C TYR A 159 11.35 4.25 2.62
N VAL A 160 10.18 4.84 2.76
CA VAL A 160 9.94 6.26 2.47
C VAL A 160 9.65 6.98 3.79
N PRO A 161 10.47 7.96 4.17
CA PRO A 161 10.28 8.67 5.44
C PRO A 161 8.96 9.44 5.45
N GLY A 162 8.24 9.32 6.56
CA GLY A 162 7.02 10.10 6.79
C GLY A 162 5.74 9.50 6.23
N VAL A 163 5.79 8.38 5.52
CA VAL A 163 4.59 7.61 5.15
C VAL A 163 3.90 7.08 6.41
N GLY A 164 2.55 7.12 6.45
CA GLY A 164 1.79 6.72 7.65
C GLY A 164 2.12 5.33 8.16
N SER A 165 2.28 4.34 7.27
CA SER A 165 2.67 2.98 7.63
C SER A 165 4.11 2.91 8.18
N GLU A 166 5.03 3.71 7.66
CA GLU A 166 6.42 3.79 8.13
C GLU A 166 6.50 4.39 9.54
N ILE A 167 5.83 5.52 9.76
CA ILE A 167 5.77 6.18 11.08
C ILE A 167 5.27 5.20 12.15
N GLY A 168 4.23 4.43 11.85
CA GLY A 168 3.69 3.43 12.75
C GLY A 168 4.64 2.25 12.96
N ARG A 169 5.08 1.61 11.88
CA ARG A 169 5.86 0.37 11.90
C ARG A 169 7.25 0.57 12.48
N VAL A 170 8.03 1.44 11.85
CA VAL A 170 9.43 1.69 12.24
C VAL A 170 9.49 2.47 13.54
N GLY A 171 8.65 3.48 13.72
CA GLY A 171 8.62 4.26 14.97
C GLY A 171 8.27 3.41 16.20
N CYS A 172 7.30 2.49 16.09
CA CYS A 172 6.96 1.60 17.20
C CYS A 172 8.01 0.49 17.40
N PHE A 173 8.66 -0.01 16.34
CA PHE A 173 9.80 -0.90 16.44
C PHE A 173 10.93 -0.26 17.26
N GLU A 174 11.40 0.91 16.86
CA GLU A 174 12.48 1.63 17.53
C GLU A 174 12.13 1.97 18.98
N LYS A 175 10.91 2.46 19.22
CA LYS A 175 10.45 2.79 20.57
C LYS A 175 10.47 1.56 21.47
N TYR A 176 10.02 0.41 20.96
CA TYR A 176 10.00 -0.82 21.73
C TYR A 176 11.41 -1.32 22.04
N ILE A 177 12.33 -1.32 21.05
CA ILE A 177 13.75 -1.66 21.24
C ILE A 177 14.38 -0.80 22.36
N LYS A 178 14.24 0.52 22.24
CA LYS A 178 14.78 1.50 23.19
C LYS A 178 14.24 1.33 24.62
N SER A 179 12.99 0.89 24.76
CA SER A 179 12.33 0.73 26.06
C SER A 179 12.58 -0.63 26.72
N ASN A 180 12.93 -1.67 25.96
CA ASN A 180 12.97 -3.06 26.47
C ASN A 180 14.34 -3.74 26.32
N SER A 181 15.35 -3.02 25.81
CA SER A 181 16.70 -3.55 25.62
C SER A 181 17.76 -2.44 25.71
N SER A 182 19.02 -2.85 25.69
CA SER A 182 20.20 -2.00 25.51
C SER A 182 20.80 -2.15 24.11
N LEU A 183 20.00 -2.59 23.13
CA LEU A 183 20.42 -2.66 21.74
C LEU A 183 20.61 -1.24 21.17
N SER A 184 21.75 -1.00 20.56
CA SER A 184 21.99 0.24 19.82
C SER A 184 21.45 0.11 18.38
N ILE A 185 20.71 1.14 17.92
CA ILE A 185 20.13 1.18 16.59
C ILE A 185 21.00 2.01 15.66
N VAL A 186 21.34 1.46 14.50
CA VAL A 186 22.00 2.13 13.38
C VAL A 186 20.94 2.41 12.30
N GLY A 187 20.85 3.64 11.83
CA GLY A 187 19.79 4.08 10.91
C GLY A 187 18.70 4.89 11.62
N PRO A 188 17.46 4.95 11.10
CA PRO A 188 16.98 4.22 9.92
C PRO A 188 17.61 4.71 8.60
N TYR A 189 17.83 3.77 7.67
CA TYR A 189 18.26 4.06 6.30
C TYR A 189 17.06 3.93 5.36
N TYR A 190 16.81 4.92 4.54
CA TYR A 190 15.63 5.02 3.70
C TYR A 190 15.92 4.59 2.26
N SER A 191 15.41 3.43 1.87
CA SER A 191 15.61 2.86 0.53
C SER A 191 14.74 3.51 -0.56
N GLN A 192 13.78 4.33 -0.20
CA GLN A 192 12.73 4.87 -1.09
C GLN A 192 11.90 3.75 -1.77
N SER A 193 11.68 2.63 -1.07
CA SER A 193 11.07 1.41 -1.61
C SER A 193 11.77 0.90 -2.89
N GLN A 194 13.09 1.16 -3.02
CA GLN A 194 13.89 0.72 -4.15
C GLN A 194 14.84 -0.40 -3.72
N MET A 195 14.66 -1.58 -4.31
CA MET A 195 15.44 -2.78 -3.99
C MET A 195 16.95 -2.56 -4.18
N ALA A 196 17.36 -1.89 -5.27
CA ALA A 196 18.77 -1.60 -5.54
C ALA A 196 19.38 -0.67 -4.50
N THR A 197 18.64 0.35 -4.07
CA THR A 197 19.06 1.27 -3.02
C THR A 197 19.22 0.53 -1.69
N ALA A 198 18.25 -0.33 -1.33
CA ALA A 198 18.32 -1.14 -0.11
C ALA A 198 19.52 -2.09 -0.13
N LEU A 199 19.80 -2.72 -1.27
CA LEU A 199 20.98 -3.59 -1.43
C LEU A 199 22.28 -2.81 -1.18
N ASN A 200 22.45 -1.67 -1.82
CA ASN A 200 23.66 -0.84 -1.67
C ASN A 200 23.81 -0.32 -0.24
N GLN A 201 22.75 0.25 0.34
CA GLN A 201 22.77 0.73 1.71
C GLN A 201 23.08 -0.39 2.71
N THR A 202 22.50 -1.58 2.53
CA THR A 202 22.77 -2.72 3.39
C THR A 202 24.23 -3.18 3.26
N THR A 203 24.78 -3.21 2.05
CA THR A 203 26.20 -3.53 1.82
C THR A 203 27.10 -2.58 2.61
N ASP A 204 26.83 -1.27 2.54
CA ASP A 204 27.58 -0.25 3.28
C ASP A 204 27.42 -0.42 4.80
N VAL A 205 26.21 -0.69 5.28
CA VAL A 205 25.92 -0.92 6.70
C VAL A 205 26.68 -2.13 7.22
N LEU A 206 26.71 -3.23 6.49
CA LEU A 206 27.43 -4.44 6.85
C LEU A 206 28.96 -4.23 6.90
N ALA A 207 29.49 -3.46 5.95
CA ALA A 207 30.91 -3.12 5.90
C ALA A 207 31.31 -2.18 7.05
N ALA A 208 30.47 -1.19 7.37
CA ALA A 208 30.74 -0.22 8.43
C ALA A 208 30.50 -0.77 9.86
N ASN A 209 29.77 -1.89 9.99
CA ASN A 209 29.39 -2.45 11.29
C ASN A 209 29.68 -3.96 11.35
N PRO A 210 30.96 -4.37 11.45
CA PRO A 210 31.33 -5.78 11.50
C PRO A 210 30.79 -6.51 12.73
N ASP A 211 30.39 -5.77 13.76
CA ASP A 211 29.80 -6.23 15.02
C ASP A 211 28.26 -6.24 15.02
N LEU A 212 27.63 -6.02 13.86
CA LEU A 212 26.16 -6.01 13.70
C LEU A 212 25.61 -7.40 14.03
N LYS A 213 24.63 -7.44 14.96
CA LYS A 213 23.96 -8.67 15.40
C LYS A 213 22.62 -8.91 14.73
N GLY A 214 21.93 -7.85 14.33
CA GLY A 214 20.63 -7.97 13.70
C GLY A 214 20.31 -6.83 12.74
N ILE A 215 19.37 -7.08 11.84
CA ILE A 215 18.91 -6.10 10.86
C ILE A 215 17.42 -6.29 10.61
N PHE A 216 16.67 -5.19 10.55
CA PHE A 216 15.24 -5.16 10.28
C PHE A 216 14.98 -4.43 8.95
N GLY A 217 14.32 -5.10 8.01
CA GLY A 217 13.81 -4.53 6.77
C GLY A 217 12.30 -4.28 6.88
N ALA A 218 11.85 -3.06 6.58
CA ALA A 218 10.53 -2.63 6.97
C ALA A 218 9.44 -2.74 5.89
N ASN A 219 9.77 -3.07 4.63
CA ASN A 219 8.82 -3.40 3.57
C ASN A 219 9.48 -4.29 2.50
N GLU A 220 8.66 -4.91 1.63
CA GLU A 220 9.07 -5.90 0.61
C GLU A 220 10.30 -5.48 -0.20
N PRO A 221 10.34 -4.35 -0.94
CA PRO A 221 11.51 -4.04 -1.77
C PRO A 221 12.79 -3.83 -0.94
N THR A 222 12.64 -3.26 0.26
CA THR A 222 13.75 -3.04 1.19
C THR A 222 14.28 -4.38 1.72
N VAL A 223 13.39 -5.29 2.10
CA VAL A 223 13.77 -6.63 2.61
C VAL A 223 14.48 -7.45 1.55
N VAL A 224 13.96 -7.46 0.32
CA VAL A 224 14.59 -8.22 -0.77
C VAL A 224 15.99 -7.68 -1.08
N GLY A 225 16.16 -6.35 -1.14
CA GLY A 225 17.49 -5.74 -1.31
C GLY A 225 18.42 -6.05 -0.15
N MET A 226 17.94 -5.92 1.08
CA MET A 226 18.65 -6.24 2.32
C MET A 226 19.12 -7.71 2.35
N ALA A 227 18.22 -8.65 2.10
CA ALA A 227 18.53 -10.07 2.12
C ALA A 227 19.55 -10.45 1.04
N ARG A 228 19.46 -9.87 -0.16
CA ARG A 228 20.46 -10.06 -1.21
C ARG A 228 21.83 -9.58 -0.78
N ALA A 229 21.94 -8.42 -0.14
CA ALA A 229 23.21 -7.89 0.36
C ALA A 229 23.80 -8.80 1.46
N ILE A 230 22.98 -9.29 2.41
CA ILE A 230 23.40 -10.23 3.45
C ILE A 230 23.98 -11.50 2.82
N LYS A 231 23.29 -12.05 1.82
CA LYS A 231 23.72 -13.26 1.11
C LYS A 231 25.03 -13.05 0.33
N GLN A 232 25.14 -11.92 -0.39
CA GLN A 232 26.36 -11.55 -1.12
C GLN A 232 27.57 -11.35 -0.20
N ALA A 233 27.33 -10.82 1.01
CA ALA A 233 28.37 -10.65 2.02
C ALA A 233 28.72 -11.97 2.76
N GLY A 234 28.07 -13.09 2.45
CA GLY A 234 28.27 -14.37 3.15
C GLY A 234 27.84 -14.33 4.62
N LYS A 235 26.87 -13.48 4.97
CA LYS A 235 26.43 -13.26 6.35
C LYS A 235 25.12 -14.00 6.70
N SER A 236 24.55 -14.80 5.78
CA SER A 236 23.37 -15.63 6.04
C SER A 236 23.59 -16.52 7.25
N GLY A 237 22.67 -16.50 8.23
CA GLY A 237 22.77 -17.22 9.49
C GLY A 237 23.85 -16.71 10.47
N GLN A 238 24.55 -15.62 10.16
CA GLN A 238 25.54 -15.00 11.06
C GLN A 238 25.01 -13.75 11.75
N ILE A 239 24.02 -13.09 11.16
CA ILE A 239 23.27 -11.96 11.72
C ILE A 239 21.79 -12.29 11.66
N VAL A 240 21.06 -11.88 12.67
CA VAL A 240 19.59 -12.03 12.69
C VAL A 240 18.98 -11.04 11.69
N ALA A 241 18.21 -11.53 10.73
CA ALA A 241 17.56 -10.70 9.74
C ALA A 241 16.04 -10.90 9.77
N ILE A 242 15.30 -9.81 10.00
CA ILE A 242 13.84 -9.81 10.06
C ILE A 242 13.27 -8.98 8.91
N GLY A 243 12.30 -9.56 8.19
CA GLY A 243 11.63 -8.97 7.04
C GLY A 243 10.17 -8.60 7.30
N PHE A 244 9.55 -8.03 6.26
CA PHE A 244 8.15 -7.63 6.24
C PHE A 244 7.57 -7.84 4.84
N ASP A 245 6.31 -8.33 4.75
CA ASP A 245 5.45 -8.58 3.59
C ASP A 245 5.35 -10.04 3.13
N GLY A 246 6.44 -10.78 2.94
CA GLY A 246 6.40 -12.23 2.73
C GLY A 246 6.15 -12.66 1.28
N ASN A 247 6.72 -11.99 0.30
CA ASN A 247 6.69 -12.42 -1.10
C ASN A 247 7.50 -13.72 -1.33
N GLU A 248 7.53 -14.23 -2.55
CA GLU A 248 8.21 -15.48 -2.89
C GLU A 248 9.72 -15.41 -2.64
N ASP A 249 10.37 -14.29 -2.97
CA ASP A 249 11.81 -14.09 -2.70
C ASP A 249 12.09 -14.17 -1.19
N GLU A 250 11.28 -13.51 -0.38
CA GLU A 250 11.42 -13.50 1.08
C GLU A 250 11.18 -14.89 1.68
N GLN A 251 10.18 -15.63 1.19
CA GLN A 251 9.96 -17.02 1.60
C GLN A 251 11.15 -17.92 1.26
N ASN A 252 11.80 -17.67 0.13
CA ASN A 252 13.02 -18.40 -0.24
C ASN A 252 14.21 -18.01 0.66
N PHE A 253 14.31 -16.73 1.09
CA PHE A 253 15.31 -16.30 2.05
C PHE A 253 15.10 -16.89 3.46
N ILE A 254 13.86 -17.16 3.87
CA ILE A 254 13.59 -17.96 5.09
C ILE A 254 14.08 -19.39 4.92
N LYS A 255 13.77 -20.03 3.78
CA LYS A 255 14.15 -21.43 3.54
C LYS A 255 15.65 -21.64 3.49
N ASP A 256 16.42 -20.67 2.98
CA ASP A 256 17.88 -20.76 2.90
C ASP A 256 18.61 -20.15 4.12
N GLY A 257 17.87 -19.68 5.12
CA GLY A 257 18.42 -19.14 6.37
C GLY A 257 19.04 -17.74 6.25
N THR A 258 18.71 -16.98 5.20
CA THR A 258 19.13 -15.58 5.05
C THR A 258 18.24 -14.64 5.88
N LEU A 259 16.96 -14.98 6.02
CA LEU A 259 16.02 -14.32 6.94
C LEU A 259 15.62 -15.29 8.06
N ASP A 260 15.49 -14.80 9.27
CA ASP A 260 15.05 -15.57 10.45
C ASP A 260 13.55 -15.46 10.68
N ALA A 261 12.94 -14.33 10.35
CA ALA A 261 11.50 -14.10 10.48
C ALA A 261 10.97 -13.12 9.45
N ILE A 262 9.68 -13.23 9.15
CA ILE A 262 8.93 -12.29 8.28
C ILE A 262 7.59 -11.99 8.93
N PHE A 263 7.18 -10.73 8.93
CA PHE A 263 5.84 -10.29 9.32
C PHE A 263 5.00 -10.03 8.08
N VAL A 264 3.94 -10.83 7.91
CA VAL A 264 3.11 -10.82 6.68
C VAL A 264 1.87 -9.96 6.87
N GLN A 265 1.55 -9.16 5.86
CA GLN A 265 0.34 -8.35 5.79
C GLN A 265 -0.76 -9.03 4.96
N GLY A 266 -2.02 -8.73 5.26
CA GLY A 266 -3.17 -9.18 4.49
C GLY A 266 -3.41 -8.34 3.22
N SER A 267 -2.42 -8.25 2.31
CA SER A 267 -2.49 -7.38 1.13
C SER A 267 -3.64 -7.78 0.17
N TYR A 268 -3.88 -9.07 -0.03
CA TYR A 268 -5.02 -9.54 -0.82
C TYR A 268 -6.36 -9.15 -0.17
N GLN A 269 -6.51 -9.40 1.13
CA GLN A 269 -7.71 -9.04 1.89
C GLN A 269 -7.95 -7.54 1.87
N MET A 270 -6.89 -6.74 1.92
CA MET A 270 -6.97 -5.28 1.80
C MET A 270 -7.59 -4.87 0.45
N GLY A 271 -7.24 -5.56 -0.62
CA GLY A 271 -7.87 -5.37 -1.94
C GLY A 271 -9.31 -5.89 -2.01
N ASP A 272 -9.59 -7.06 -1.44
CA ASP A 272 -10.91 -7.70 -1.51
C ASP A 272 -11.99 -6.97 -0.69
N CYS A 273 -11.65 -6.42 0.47
CA CYS A 273 -12.60 -5.69 1.33
C CYS A 273 -13.17 -4.39 0.73
N LEU A 274 -12.67 -3.93 -0.40
CA LEU A 274 -12.95 -2.59 -0.94
C LEU A 274 -14.38 -2.38 -1.43
N LEU A 275 -15.09 -3.44 -1.85
CA LEU A 275 -16.48 -3.33 -2.30
C LEU A 275 -17.50 -3.39 -1.16
N TYR A 276 -17.15 -4.03 -0.04
CA TYR A 276 -18.09 -4.20 1.08
C TYR A 276 -18.34 -2.89 1.86
N THR A 277 -17.52 -1.87 1.62
CA THR A 277 -17.58 -0.58 2.32
C THR A 277 -17.99 0.58 1.43
N SER A 278 -18.11 0.37 0.12
CA SER A 278 -18.75 1.36 -0.75
C SER A 278 -20.24 1.46 -0.35
N PRO A 279 -20.73 2.62 0.09
CA PRO A 279 -22.14 2.77 0.38
C PRO A 279 -22.91 2.45 -0.90
N SER A 280 -23.76 1.43 -0.85
CA SER A 280 -24.75 1.21 -1.91
C SER A 280 -25.47 2.54 -2.11
N PRO A 281 -25.52 3.11 -3.31
CA PRO A 281 -26.29 4.30 -3.56
C PRO A 281 -27.75 4.01 -3.16
N ARG A 282 -28.27 4.74 -2.17
CA ARG A 282 -29.66 4.71 -1.75
C ARG A 282 -30.56 5.32 -2.82
#